data_eacf56135230f0ce690297aed10495e0
#
_entry.id   eacf56135230f0ce690297aed10495e0
#
_cell.length_a   1.000
_cell.length_b   1.000
_cell.length_c   1.000
_cell.angle_alpha   90.00
_cell.angle_beta   90.00
_cell.angle_gamma   90.00
#
_symmetry.space_group_name_H-M   'P 1'
#
loop_
_entity.id
_entity.type
_entity.pdbx_description
1 polymer ?
#
loop_
_entity_poly.entity_id
_entity_poly.type
_entity_poly.pdbx_seq_one_letter_code
_entity_poly.pdbx_strand_id
1 'polypeptide(L)'
;YYTFYFVNRLPLPSNDWQITFQRNDIVVFRKEEQETRLLAVGNLNACYALYQERNERDANIYFIEGLKRELQTDTLFISCLCLERPLSVQGCYILHCTFLDYRGQAILFSGPSGIGKSTHANLWCRHIPGTQVLNGDRALLCPLPNGDYEITGWPVCGSSGICHNER
;
A
#
# COMPACT_ATOMS: atom_id res chain seq x y z
N TYR A 1 -10.11 4.93 -12.77
CA TYR A 1 -10.91 3.69 -12.70
C TYR A 1 -9.99 2.47 -12.81
N TYR A 2 -10.38 1.34 -12.16
CA TYR A 2 -9.68 0.07 -12.25
C TYR A 2 -10.55 -0.95 -12.99
N THR A 3 -9.98 -1.61 -14.01
CA THR A 3 -10.63 -2.71 -14.71
C THR A 3 -9.89 -4.01 -14.42
N PHE A 4 -10.58 -4.99 -13.83
CA PHE A 4 -10.01 -6.29 -13.51
C PHE A 4 -10.22 -7.28 -14.65
N TYR A 5 -9.15 -7.97 -15.01
CA TYR A 5 -9.15 -9.11 -15.95
C TYR A 5 -8.59 -10.34 -15.24
N PHE A 6 -9.35 -11.42 -15.25
CA PHE A 6 -8.86 -12.71 -14.79
C PHE A 6 -8.28 -13.47 -15.97
N VAL A 7 -7.02 -13.87 -15.88
CA VAL A 7 -6.27 -14.44 -17.00
C VAL A 7 -5.50 -15.69 -16.58
N ASN A 8 -5.27 -16.61 -17.52
CA ASN A 8 -4.43 -17.77 -17.27
C ASN A 8 -2.93 -17.43 -17.29
N ARG A 9 -2.55 -16.34 -17.95
CA ARG A 9 -1.17 -15.84 -18.05
C ARG A 9 -1.17 -14.32 -18.05
N LEU A 10 -0.26 -13.73 -17.28
CA LEU A 10 -0.11 -12.28 -17.22
C LEU A 10 0.46 -11.74 -18.55
N PRO A 11 -0.13 -10.66 -19.11
CA PRO A 11 0.35 -10.02 -20.34
C PRO A 11 1.56 -9.14 -20.02
N LEU A 12 2.74 -9.73 -19.98
CA LEU A 12 3.97 -9.00 -19.66
C LEU A 12 4.23 -7.88 -20.68
N PRO A 13 4.82 -6.74 -20.25
CA PRO A 13 5.18 -5.65 -21.14
C PRO A 13 6.16 -6.11 -22.24
N SER A 14 6.07 -5.47 -23.41
CA SER A 14 6.99 -5.66 -24.52
C SER A 14 8.40 -5.13 -24.22
N ASN A 15 9.38 -5.50 -25.01
CA ASN A 15 10.80 -5.20 -24.76
C ASN A 15 11.16 -3.70 -24.83
N ASP A 16 10.25 -2.84 -25.24
CA ASP A 16 10.40 -1.38 -25.28
C ASP A 16 10.07 -0.70 -23.92
N TRP A 17 9.64 -1.47 -22.93
CA TRP A 17 9.49 -1.03 -21.55
C TRP A 17 10.80 -1.21 -20.79
N GLN A 18 11.21 -0.20 -20.03
CA GLN A 18 12.42 -0.23 -19.21
C GLN A 18 12.08 -0.67 -17.78
N ILE A 19 12.87 -1.58 -17.22
CA ILE A 19 12.80 -1.92 -15.80
C ILE A 19 13.47 -0.79 -15.02
N THR A 20 12.68 -0.08 -14.20
CA THR A 20 13.16 1.03 -13.36
C THR A 20 13.34 0.63 -11.90
N PHE A 21 12.71 -0.45 -11.47
CA PHE A 21 12.85 -0.97 -10.12
C PHE A 21 12.53 -2.47 -10.09
N GLN A 22 13.26 -3.22 -9.26
CA GLN A 22 13.05 -4.65 -9.08
C GLN A 22 13.40 -5.09 -7.66
N ARG A 23 12.50 -5.86 -7.06
CA ARG A 23 12.70 -6.65 -5.84
C ARG A 23 12.14 -8.06 -6.04
N ASN A 24 12.21 -8.89 -5.00
CA ASN A 24 11.70 -10.26 -5.06
C ASN A 24 10.18 -10.36 -5.26
N ASP A 25 9.45 -9.33 -4.87
CA ASP A 25 7.98 -9.28 -4.84
C ASP A 25 7.37 -8.33 -5.88
N ILE A 26 8.19 -7.52 -6.56
CA ILE A 26 7.71 -6.52 -7.52
C ILE A 26 8.76 -6.21 -8.59
N VAL A 27 8.29 -6.04 -9.83
CA VAL A 27 9.07 -5.42 -10.92
C VAL A 27 8.28 -4.23 -11.45
N VAL A 28 8.92 -3.08 -11.54
CA VAL A 28 8.34 -1.85 -12.10
C VAL A 28 8.93 -1.60 -13.48
N PHE A 29 8.06 -1.56 -14.46
CA PHE A 29 8.38 -1.21 -15.85
C PHE A 29 7.86 0.20 -16.13
N ARG A 30 8.63 0.99 -16.88
CA ARG A 30 8.23 2.32 -17.31
C ARG A 30 8.44 2.51 -18.80
N LYS A 31 7.47 3.18 -19.41
CA LYS A 31 7.56 3.67 -20.78
C LYS A 31 6.93 5.06 -20.81
N GLU A 32 7.74 6.08 -21.12
CA GLU A 32 7.34 7.49 -20.98
C GLU A 32 6.84 7.79 -19.55
N GLU A 33 5.64 8.30 -19.41
CA GLU A 33 5.01 8.59 -18.12
C GLU A 33 4.19 7.42 -17.56
N GLN A 34 4.01 6.34 -18.36
CA GLN A 34 3.22 5.18 -17.95
C GLN A 34 4.04 4.17 -17.16
N GLU A 35 3.39 3.57 -16.20
CA GLU A 35 3.98 2.55 -15.35
C GLU A 35 3.19 1.24 -15.42
N THR A 36 3.91 0.13 -15.42
CA THR A 36 3.38 -1.22 -15.31
C THR A 36 4.13 -1.95 -14.21
N ARG A 37 3.43 -2.65 -13.33
CA ARG A 37 4.01 -3.37 -12.19
C ARG A 37 3.63 -4.82 -12.20
N LEU A 38 4.61 -5.69 -12.21
CA LEU A 38 4.45 -7.13 -12.00
C LEU A 38 4.57 -7.41 -10.51
N LEU A 39 3.59 -8.09 -9.94
CA LEU A 39 3.48 -8.36 -8.51
C LEU A 39 3.58 -9.86 -8.22
N ALA A 40 4.36 -10.21 -7.20
CA ALA A 40 4.62 -11.58 -6.80
C ALA A 40 4.51 -11.78 -5.29
N VAL A 41 4.34 -13.02 -4.85
CA VAL A 41 4.38 -13.41 -3.45
C VAL A 41 5.74 -14.04 -3.14
N GLY A 42 6.56 -13.36 -2.35
CA GLY A 42 7.85 -13.84 -1.87
C GLY A 42 8.96 -13.85 -2.91
N ASN A 43 8.70 -14.28 -4.15
CA ASN A 43 9.66 -14.26 -5.26
C ASN A 43 8.96 -14.16 -6.63
N LEU A 44 9.69 -13.74 -7.64
CA LEU A 44 9.16 -13.49 -9.00
C LEU A 44 8.70 -14.75 -9.76
N ASN A 45 8.91 -15.96 -9.25
CA ASN A 45 8.33 -17.17 -9.81
C ASN A 45 6.86 -17.36 -9.41
N ALA A 46 6.40 -16.63 -8.40
CA ALA A 46 5.03 -16.66 -7.90
C ALA A 46 4.28 -15.35 -8.20
N CYS A 47 4.36 -14.88 -9.45
CA CYS A 47 3.63 -13.70 -9.90
C CYS A 47 2.13 -13.98 -9.94
N TYR A 48 1.34 -13.08 -9.34
CA TYR A 48 -0.11 -13.24 -9.22
C TYR A 48 -0.90 -12.15 -9.94
N ALA A 49 -0.31 -10.96 -10.13
CA ALA A 49 -1.00 -9.84 -10.76
C ALA A 49 -0.04 -8.97 -11.58
N LEU A 50 -0.62 -8.27 -12.55
CA LEU A 50 0.01 -7.19 -13.29
C LEU A 50 -0.90 -5.95 -13.23
N TYR A 51 -0.39 -4.87 -12.68
CA TYR A 51 -0.98 -3.54 -12.76
C TYR A 51 -0.44 -2.84 -14.00
N GLN A 52 -1.31 -2.23 -14.81
CA GLN A 52 -0.92 -1.49 -16.01
C GLN A 52 -1.69 -0.18 -16.11
N GLU A 53 -0.99 0.94 -16.08
CA GLU A 53 -1.56 2.25 -16.36
C GLU A 53 -2.00 2.34 -17.83
N ARG A 54 -3.20 2.85 -18.05
CA ARG A 54 -3.70 3.20 -19.38
C ARG A 54 -3.60 4.70 -19.63
N ASN A 55 -3.82 5.49 -18.60
CA ASN A 55 -3.70 6.94 -18.56
C ASN A 55 -3.64 7.37 -17.08
N GLU A 56 -3.66 8.66 -16.81
CA GLU A 56 -3.56 9.26 -15.46
C GLU A 56 -4.67 8.79 -14.47
N ARG A 57 -5.80 8.28 -14.97
CA ARG A 57 -6.99 7.96 -14.16
C ARG A 57 -7.42 6.51 -14.23
N ASP A 58 -6.94 5.78 -15.23
CA ASP A 58 -7.39 4.42 -15.54
C ASP A 58 -6.24 3.43 -15.52
N ALA A 59 -6.44 2.31 -14.86
CA ALA A 59 -5.51 1.20 -14.87
C ALA A 59 -6.24 -0.14 -15.08
N ASN A 60 -5.57 -1.05 -15.78
CA ASN A 60 -5.96 -2.44 -15.87
C ASN A 60 -5.21 -3.25 -14.82
N ILE A 61 -5.91 -4.17 -14.18
CA ILE A 61 -5.33 -5.17 -13.29
C ILE A 61 -5.59 -6.54 -13.87
N TYR A 62 -4.54 -7.20 -14.27
CA TYR A 62 -4.58 -8.59 -14.70
C TYR A 62 -4.23 -9.46 -13.52
N PHE A 63 -5.10 -10.40 -13.18
CA PHE A 63 -4.93 -11.31 -12.05
C PHE A 63 -5.00 -12.76 -12.52
N ILE A 64 -4.15 -13.63 -12.01
CA ILE A 64 -4.16 -15.05 -12.38
C ILE A 64 -5.46 -15.71 -11.92
N GLU A 65 -6.26 -16.23 -12.85
CA GLU A 65 -7.58 -16.83 -12.58
C GLU A 65 -7.51 -17.93 -11.51
N GLY A 66 -6.49 -18.79 -11.56
CA GLY A 66 -6.27 -19.85 -10.57
C GLY A 66 -6.05 -19.37 -9.14
N LEU A 67 -5.69 -18.09 -8.96
CA LEU A 67 -5.44 -17.46 -7.67
C LEU A 67 -6.59 -16.51 -7.24
N LYS A 68 -7.72 -16.53 -7.94
CA LYS A 68 -8.85 -15.63 -7.67
C LYS A 68 -9.35 -15.66 -6.22
N ARG A 69 -9.27 -16.82 -5.55
CA ARG A 69 -9.67 -16.97 -4.15
C ARG A 69 -8.76 -16.18 -3.21
N GLU A 70 -7.51 -15.95 -3.58
CA GLU A 70 -6.52 -15.20 -2.79
C GLU A 70 -6.84 -13.70 -2.73
N LEU A 71 -7.70 -13.18 -3.63
CA LEU A 71 -8.22 -11.81 -3.54
C LEU A 71 -9.09 -11.55 -2.30
N GLN A 72 -9.53 -12.59 -1.61
CA GLN A 72 -10.19 -12.45 -0.31
C GLN A 72 -9.20 -12.02 0.79
N THR A 73 -7.89 -12.12 0.50
CA THR A 73 -6.83 -11.63 1.38
C THR A 73 -6.61 -10.14 1.12
N ASP A 74 -6.99 -9.29 2.06
CA ASP A 74 -6.94 -7.83 1.95
C ASP A 74 -5.58 -7.32 1.44
N THR A 75 -4.48 -7.92 1.91
CA THR A 75 -3.13 -7.53 1.51
C THR A 75 -2.89 -7.72 0.02
N LEU A 76 -3.27 -8.83 -0.59
CA LEU A 76 -3.08 -9.08 -2.02
C LEU A 76 -3.99 -8.19 -2.87
N PHE A 77 -5.25 -8.02 -2.44
CA PHE A 77 -6.20 -7.15 -3.11
C PHE A 77 -5.70 -5.70 -3.12
N ILE A 78 -5.34 -5.14 -1.97
CA ILE A 78 -4.84 -3.76 -1.88
C ILE A 78 -3.52 -3.59 -2.62
N SER A 79 -2.63 -4.58 -2.56
CA SER A 79 -1.34 -4.52 -3.26
C SER A 79 -1.50 -4.48 -4.78
N CYS A 80 -2.45 -5.23 -5.36
CA CYS A 80 -2.63 -5.23 -6.81
C CYS A 80 -3.24 -3.92 -7.35
N LEU A 81 -3.87 -3.11 -6.49
CA LEU A 81 -4.37 -1.79 -6.87
C LEU A 81 -3.25 -0.74 -7.04
N CYS A 82 -2.05 -0.97 -6.50
CA CYS A 82 -0.90 -0.05 -6.56
C CYS A 82 -1.27 1.38 -6.18
N LEU A 83 -2.09 1.55 -5.13
CA LEU A 83 -2.70 2.84 -4.75
C LEU A 83 -1.67 3.93 -4.44
N GLU A 84 -0.45 3.56 -4.04
CA GLU A 84 0.63 4.51 -3.80
C GLU A 84 0.97 5.34 -5.05
N ARG A 85 0.75 4.80 -6.26
CA ARG A 85 1.03 5.52 -7.50
C ARG A 85 0.05 6.69 -7.72
N PRO A 86 -1.29 6.53 -7.77
CA PRO A 86 -2.22 7.64 -7.92
C PRO A 86 -2.24 8.57 -6.69
N LEU A 87 -1.94 8.06 -5.50
CA LEU A 87 -1.85 8.88 -4.28
C LEU A 87 -0.64 9.80 -4.31
N SER A 88 0.52 9.32 -4.76
CA SER A 88 1.74 10.13 -4.85
C SER A 88 1.60 11.30 -5.82
N VAL A 89 0.83 11.16 -6.90
CA VAL A 89 0.50 12.25 -7.83
C VAL A 89 -0.29 13.36 -7.13
N GLN A 90 -1.08 13.02 -6.10
CA GLN A 90 -1.83 13.96 -5.28
C GLN A 90 -1.03 14.47 -4.06
N GLY A 91 0.25 14.11 -3.96
CA GLY A 91 1.09 14.46 -2.82
C GLY A 91 0.79 13.66 -1.55
N CYS A 92 -0.02 12.60 -1.65
CA CYS A 92 -0.32 11.72 -0.53
C CYS A 92 0.70 10.57 -0.45
N TYR A 93 1.06 10.17 0.77
CA TYR A 93 2.08 9.13 1.01
C TYR A 93 1.58 8.08 1.98
N ILE A 94 1.90 6.82 1.71
CA ILE A 94 1.65 5.71 2.62
C ILE A 94 2.93 5.47 3.42
N LEU A 95 2.86 5.62 4.74
CA LEU A 95 3.98 5.39 5.64
C LEU A 95 3.80 4.08 6.41
N HIS A 96 4.83 3.22 6.39
CA HIS A 96 4.88 2.04 7.26
C HIS A 96 5.20 2.45 8.70
N CYS A 97 4.19 2.50 9.53
CA CYS A 97 4.27 2.98 10.91
C CYS A 97 3.18 2.35 11.78
N THR A 98 3.35 2.42 13.08
CA THR A 98 2.21 2.34 13.99
C THR A 98 1.69 3.75 14.21
N PHE A 99 0.41 3.96 13.91
CA PHE A 99 -0.28 5.24 13.97
C PHE A 99 -1.22 5.28 15.17
N LEU A 100 -1.09 6.31 15.99
CA LEU A 100 -1.99 6.54 17.11
C LEU A 100 -2.51 7.98 17.14
N ASP A 101 -3.71 8.15 17.68
CA ASP A 101 -4.26 9.44 18.08
C ASP A 101 -3.85 9.77 19.52
N TYR A 102 -3.43 10.98 19.75
CA TYR A 102 -3.26 11.58 21.05
C TYR A 102 -3.96 12.94 21.07
N ARG A 103 -5.19 12.97 21.58
CA ARG A 103 -5.99 14.20 21.73
C ARG A 103 -6.17 14.97 20.42
N GLY A 104 -6.46 14.27 19.34
CA GLY A 104 -6.63 14.85 18.01
C GLY A 104 -5.32 15.14 17.26
N GLN A 105 -4.20 14.70 17.78
CA GLN A 105 -2.91 14.79 17.11
C GLN A 105 -2.41 13.41 16.70
N ALA A 106 -2.00 13.29 15.43
CA ALA A 106 -1.42 12.07 14.90
C ALA A 106 0.02 11.88 15.40
N ILE A 107 0.30 10.72 15.97
CA ILE A 107 1.66 10.31 16.36
C ILE A 107 2.00 9.02 15.60
N LEU A 108 3.12 9.03 14.86
CA LEU A 108 3.54 7.96 14.00
C LEU A 108 4.90 7.42 14.46
N PHE A 109 4.92 6.14 14.83
CA PHE A 109 6.18 5.41 15.10
C PHE A 109 6.60 4.67 13.84
N SER A 110 7.61 5.17 13.14
CA SER A 110 8.14 4.57 11.93
C SER A 110 9.55 4.01 12.16
N GLY A 111 9.90 2.99 11.39
CA GLY A 111 11.22 2.34 11.43
C GLY A 111 11.17 0.92 10.87
N PRO A 112 12.31 0.21 10.81
CA PRO A 112 12.39 -1.15 10.31
C PRO A 112 11.45 -2.13 11.05
N SER A 113 11.14 -3.26 10.40
CA SER A 113 10.38 -4.32 11.05
C SER A 113 11.14 -4.83 12.28
N GLY A 114 10.41 -5.12 13.35
CA GLY A 114 11.00 -5.63 14.60
C GLY A 114 11.63 -4.59 15.55
N ILE A 115 11.73 -3.30 15.15
CA ILE A 115 12.35 -2.25 15.99
C ILE A 115 11.54 -1.89 17.24
N GLY A 116 10.31 -2.38 17.37
CA GLY A 116 9.49 -2.12 18.54
C GLY A 116 8.41 -1.03 18.37
N LYS A 117 8.03 -0.65 17.13
CA LYS A 117 6.97 0.34 16.86
C LYS A 117 5.70 0.07 17.65
N SER A 118 5.14 -1.12 17.51
CA SER A 118 3.90 -1.52 18.20
C SER A 118 4.08 -1.62 19.71
N THR A 119 5.25 -2.03 20.19
CA THR A 119 5.58 -2.05 21.63
C THR A 119 5.55 -0.62 22.18
N HIS A 120 6.15 0.32 21.47
CA HIS A 120 6.19 1.72 21.89
C HIS A 120 4.78 2.34 21.91
N ALA A 121 3.99 2.11 20.88
CA ALA A 121 2.59 2.55 20.83
C ALA A 121 1.74 1.98 21.98
N ASN A 122 1.92 0.70 22.29
CA ASN A 122 1.24 0.07 23.43
C ASN A 122 1.65 0.67 24.79
N LEU A 123 2.91 1.07 24.96
CA LEU A 123 3.36 1.78 26.16
C LEU A 123 2.69 3.14 26.27
N TRP A 124 2.53 3.86 25.17
CA TRP A 124 1.79 5.12 25.13
C TRP A 124 0.34 4.93 25.61
N CYS A 125 -0.37 3.95 25.05
CA CYS A 125 -1.75 3.65 25.44
C CYS A 125 -1.89 3.26 26.93
N ARG A 126 -0.87 2.63 27.50
CA ARG A 126 -0.89 2.22 28.93
C ARG A 126 -0.59 3.37 29.88
N HIS A 127 0.26 4.30 29.50
CA HIS A 127 0.83 5.30 30.40
C HIS A 127 0.39 6.74 30.13
N ILE A 128 -0.16 6.99 28.94
CA ILE A 128 -0.58 8.34 28.52
C ILE A 128 -2.09 8.33 28.25
N PRO A 129 -2.89 8.87 29.16
CA PRO A 129 -4.34 8.92 28.98
C PRO A 129 -4.75 9.72 27.75
N GLY A 130 -5.74 9.26 27.02
CA GLY A 130 -6.25 9.89 25.79
C GLY A 130 -5.47 9.48 24.55
N THR A 131 -4.72 8.36 24.60
CA THR A 131 -4.02 7.76 23.46
C THR A 131 -4.78 6.53 22.97
N GLN A 132 -4.93 6.42 21.66
CA GLN A 132 -5.53 5.27 20.98
C GLN A 132 -4.71 4.89 19.75
N VAL A 133 -4.42 3.59 19.56
CA VAL A 133 -3.84 3.10 18.31
C VAL A 133 -4.93 3.04 17.25
N LEU A 134 -4.74 3.74 16.15
CA LEU A 134 -5.68 3.74 15.01
C LEU A 134 -5.28 2.73 13.94
N ASN A 135 -3.99 2.57 13.67
CA ASN A 135 -3.52 1.53 12.75
C ASN A 135 -2.14 1.01 13.19
N GLY A 136 -1.97 -0.31 13.18
CA GLY A 136 -0.76 -0.97 13.64
C GLY A 136 0.31 -1.20 12.58
N ASP A 137 0.06 -0.84 11.32
CA ASP A 137 0.96 -1.14 10.21
C ASP A 137 1.24 0.05 9.28
N ARG A 138 0.22 0.84 8.93
CA ARG A 138 0.35 1.93 7.95
C ARG A 138 -0.58 3.10 8.24
N ALA A 139 -0.12 4.29 7.84
CA ALA A 139 -0.91 5.51 7.80
C ALA A 139 -0.84 6.14 6.41
N LEU A 140 -1.92 6.78 6.00
CA LEU A 140 -1.98 7.63 4.82
C LEU A 140 -1.80 9.08 5.25
N LEU A 141 -0.82 9.76 4.68
CA LEU A 141 -0.51 11.17 4.90
C LEU A 141 -0.99 11.96 3.68
N CYS A 142 -1.93 12.89 3.87
CA CYS A 142 -2.44 13.74 2.81
C CYS A 142 -2.13 15.21 3.14
N PRO A 143 -1.52 15.97 2.21
CA PRO A 143 -1.21 17.37 2.44
C PRO A 143 -2.48 18.22 2.54
N LEU A 144 -2.49 19.17 3.46
CA LEU A 144 -3.53 20.16 3.61
C LEU A 144 -3.08 21.51 3.00
N PRO A 145 -4.03 22.39 2.60
CA PRO A 145 -3.70 23.69 2.01
C PRO A 145 -2.87 24.61 2.91
N ASN A 146 -2.91 24.41 4.22
CA ASN A 146 -2.14 25.19 5.20
C ASN A 146 -0.68 24.70 5.37
N GLY A 147 -0.28 23.64 4.68
CA GLY A 147 1.04 23.04 4.77
C GLY A 147 1.17 21.92 5.81
N ASP A 148 0.12 21.66 6.58
CA ASP A 148 0.04 20.50 7.47
C ASP A 148 -0.33 19.24 6.71
N TYR A 149 -0.42 18.12 7.43
CA TYR A 149 -0.88 16.84 6.90
C TYR A 149 -2.09 16.33 7.69
N GLU A 150 -3.12 15.90 6.97
CA GLU A 150 -4.14 15.03 7.52
C GLU A 150 -3.60 13.59 7.51
N ILE A 151 -3.74 12.90 8.65
CA ILE A 151 -3.29 11.52 8.79
C ILE A 151 -4.52 10.64 8.98
N THR A 152 -4.67 9.63 8.13
CA THR A 152 -5.76 8.66 8.24
C THR A 152 -5.23 7.23 8.30
N GLY A 153 -6.06 6.30 8.78
CA GLY A 153 -5.75 4.88 8.76
C GLY A 153 -5.66 4.34 7.33
N TRP A 154 -4.94 3.24 7.18
CA TRP A 154 -4.86 2.45 5.94
C TRP A 154 -5.71 1.19 6.10
N PRO A 155 -6.40 0.69 5.05
CA PRO A 155 -7.30 -0.48 5.18
C PRO A 155 -6.60 -1.80 5.53
N VAL A 156 -5.28 -1.83 5.56
CA VAL A 156 -4.48 -3.00 5.97
C VAL A 156 -3.81 -2.70 7.31
N CYS A 157 -3.91 -3.62 8.26
CA CYS A 157 -3.43 -3.47 9.64
C CYS A 157 -2.26 -4.41 10.01
N GLY A 158 -1.71 -5.14 9.04
CA GLY A 158 -0.63 -6.09 9.28
C GLY A 158 -0.96 -7.12 10.36
N SER A 159 0.04 -7.55 11.12
CA SER A 159 -0.11 -8.53 12.18
C SER A 159 -0.78 -8.00 13.46
N SER A 160 -0.98 -6.68 13.57
CA SER A 160 -1.59 -6.07 14.76
C SER A 160 -3.09 -6.33 14.87
N GLY A 161 -3.76 -6.51 13.73
CA GLY A 161 -5.22 -6.58 13.66
C GLY A 161 -5.94 -5.27 13.98
N ILE A 162 -5.21 -4.19 14.27
CA ILE A 162 -5.79 -2.87 14.62
C ILE A 162 -5.88 -2.02 13.35
N CYS A 163 -7.11 -1.68 12.98
CA CYS A 163 -7.42 -0.92 11.78
C CYS A 163 -8.71 -0.12 11.99
N HIS A 164 -8.58 1.11 12.48
CA HIS A 164 -9.69 2.02 12.66
C HIS A 164 -9.68 3.09 11.56
N ASN A 165 -10.83 3.33 10.96
CA ASN A 165 -11.03 4.36 9.92
C ASN A 165 -11.48 5.68 10.55
N GLU A 166 -10.73 6.17 11.51
CA GLU A 166 -10.95 7.47 12.13
C GLU A 166 -10.00 8.52 11.50
N ARG A 167 -10.47 9.78 11.49
CA ARG A 167 -9.74 10.95 11.00
C ARG A 167 -9.31 11.82 12.16
#